data_3df0a98af19ddbc90cd210ce9d17884a
#
_entry.id   3df0a98af19ddbc90cd210ce9d17884a
#
_cell.length_a   1.000
_cell.length_b   1.000
_cell.length_c   1.000
_cell.angle_alpha   90.00
_cell.angle_beta   90.00
_cell.angle_gamma   90.00
#
_symmetry.space_group_name_H-M   'P 1'
#
loop_
_entity.id
_entity.type
_entity.pdbx_description
1 polymer ?
#
loop_
_entity_poly.entity_id
_entity_poly.type
_entity_poly.pdbx_seq_one_letter_code
_entity_poly.pdbx_strand_id
1 'polypeptide(L)'
;MNKNNENNIKLTFHPAEFGEKMPIPLAEQSVKAGFPSPAQDYMEGEIDLNDILVRHREATFYVRISGDSMKDAGIFDGDLAVVDRQIEPSNGNFVIAFVDGEFTIKQFKMDESGTFGWLIPWNSDFSPIRVDETNRFMVWGVVTYVIHRIAE
;
A
#
# COMPACT_ATOMS: atom_id res chain seq x y z
N MET A 1 -11.30 -15.02 -27.62
CA MET A 1 -10.35 -15.53 -26.62
C MET A 1 -10.35 -14.58 -25.46
N ASN A 2 -11.09 -14.92 -24.43
CA ASN A 2 -11.08 -14.18 -23.19
C ASN A 2 -9.82 -14.55 -22.40
N LYS A 3 -8.82 -13.70 -22.46
CA LYS A 3 -7.78 -13.73 -21.43
C LYS A 3 -8.36 -13.01 -20.21
N ASN A 4 -9.02 -13.75 -19.37
CA ASN A 4 -9.27 -13.33 -18.00
C ASN A 4 -7.89 -13.24 -17.35
N ASN A 5 -7.30 -12.04 -17.38
CA ASN A 5 -6.25 -11.70 -16.44
C ASN A 5 -6.93 -11.59 -15.08
N GLU A 6 -7.10 -12.71 -14.44
CA GLU A 6 -7.42 -12.78 -13.02
C GLU A 6 -6.20 -12.25 -12.29
N ASN A 7 -6.18 -10.92 -12.07
CA ASN A 7 -5.30 -10.32 -11.09
C ASN A 7 -5.77 -10.73 -9.70
N ASN A 8 -5.60 -12.00 -9.38
CA ASN A 8 -5.85 -12.52 -8.04
C ASN A 8 -4.79 -11.96 -7.11
N ILE A 9 -5.11 -10.84 -6.45
CA ILE A 9 -4.37 -10.44 -5.26
C ILE A 9 -4.60 -11.55 -4.23
N LYS A 10 -3.59 -12.37 -4.05
CA LYS A 10 -3.60 -13.36 -3.00
C LYS A 10 -3.30 -12.66 -1.68
N LEU A 11 -4.34 -12.34 -0.92
CA LEU A 11 -4.17 -11.80 0.42
C LEU A 11 -3.63 -12.88 1.34
N THR A 12 -2.40 -12.71 1.78
CA THR A 12 -1.84 -13.48 2.87
C THR A 12 -1.91 -12.61 4.11
N PHE A 13 -2.78 -12.99 5.06
CA PHE A 13 -2.97 -12.25 6.29
C PHE A 13 -1.88 -12.62 7.29
N HIS A 14 -1.02 -11.67 7.60
CA HIS A 14 -0.06 -11.79 8.68
C HIS A 14 -0.33 -10.67 9.68
N PRO A 15 -1.00 -10.95 10.81
CA PRO A 15 -1.14 -9.97 11.88
C PRO A 15 0.26 -9.60 12.38
N ALA A 16 0.45 -8.31 12.67
CA ALA A 16 1.70 -7.84 13.22
C ALA A 16 1.92 -8.47 14.61
N GLU A 17 2.87 -9.38 14.71
CA GLU A 17 3.33 -9.90 15.98
C GLU A 17 4.39 -8.98 16.57
N PHE A 18 4.28 -8.69 17.87
CA PHE A 18 5.23 -7.85 18.59
C PHE A 18 6.21 -8.72 19.36
N GLY A 19 7.39 -8.88 18.76
CA GLY A 19 8.55 -9.48 19.39
C GLY A 19 9.47 -8.43 20.02
N GLU A 20 10.74 -8.79 20.13
CA GLU A 20 11.79 -7.88 20.59
C GLU A 20 11.98 -6.74 19.58
N LYS A 21 12.29 -5.54 20.07
CA LYS A 21 12.67 -4.41 19.23
C LYS A 21 13.97 -4.71 18.49
N MET A 22 14.03 -4.27 17.25
CA MET A 22 15.21 -4.38 16.41
C MET A 22 15.62 -2.99 15.90
N PRO A 23 16.24 -2.17 16.76
CA PRO A 23 16.70 -0.86 16.37
C PRO A 23 17.91 -0.96 15.44
N ILE A 24 17.89 -0.18 14.37
CA ILE A 24 18.97 -0.12 13.36
C ILE A 24 19.46 1.31 13.27
N PRO A 25 20.79 1.54 13.16
CA PRO A 25 21.35 2.89 13.05
C PRO A 25 20.79 3.67 11.85
N LEU A 26 20.45 4.93 12.10
CA LEU A 26 19.99 5.87 11.08
C LEU A 26 21.10 6.89 10.79
N ALA A 27 21.43 7.10 9.53
CA ALA A 27 22.35 8.15 9.12
C ALA A 27 21.73 9.54 9.37
N GLU A 28 22.48 10.42 10.00
CA GLU A 28 22.03 11.79 10.32
C GLU A 28 21.76 12.62 9.06
N GLN A 29 22.59 12.43 8.04
CA GLN A 29 22.44 13.15 6.77
C GLN A 29 21.68 12.34 5.73
N SER A 30 20.74 13.01 5.05
CA SER A 30 20.10 12.42 3.88
C SER A 30 21.09 12.29 2.73
N VAL A 31 20.99 11.18 2.01
CA VAL A 31 21.71 10.96 0.77
C VAL A 31 20.97 11.63 -0.38
N LYS A 32 21.65 12.50 -1.11
CA LYS A 32 21.06 13.15 -2.28
C LYS A 32 20.98 12.19 -3.46
N ALA A 33 19.84 12.10 -4.08
CA ALA A 33 19.62 11.29 -5.28
C ALA A 33 20.18 11.93 -6.57
N GLY A 34 20.59 13.19 -6.51
CA GLY A 34 21.22 13.92 -7.61
C GLY A 34 22.75 14.00 -7.45
N PHE A 35 23.27 15.22 -7.32
CA PHE A 35 24.69 15.43 -7.09
C PHE A 35 25.12 14.91 -5.73
N PRO A 36 26.29 14.25 -5.63
CA PRO A 36 26.82 13.81 -4.36
C PRO A 36 27.10 15.00 -3.45
N SER A 37 26.90 14.81 -2.15
CA SER A 37 27.30 15.75 -1.11
C SER A 37 28.43 15.16 -0.28
N PRO A 38 29.23 16.03 0.42
CA PRO A 38 30.28 15.54 1.29
C PRO A 38 29.75 14.53 2.30
N ALA A 39 30.44 13.38 2.43
CA ALA A 39 30.10 12.39 3.42
C ALA A 39 30.48 12.90 4.81
N GLN A 40 29.57 12.77 5.77
CA GLN A 40 29.85 12.99 7.19
C GLN A 40 29.38 11.73 7.93
N ASP A 41 30.26 11.21 8.79
CA ASP A 41 30.07 9.95 9.51
C ASP A 41 29.24 10.14 10.79
N TYR A 42 28.13 10.89 10.71
CA TYR A 42 27.24 11.08 11.83
C TYR A 42 26.00 10.18 11.73
N MET A 43 25.68 9.53 12.82
CA MET A 43 24.47 8.75 12.98
C MET A 43 23.49 9.49 13.88
N GLU A 44 22.25 9.65 13.44
CA GLU A 44 21.19 10.33 14.23
C GLU A 44 20.72 9.49 15.42
N GLY A 45 21.07 8.22 15.48
CA GLY A 45 20.62 7.29 16.47
C GLY A 45 20.12 6.01 15.81
N GLU A 46 19.13 5.39 16.42
CA GLU A 46 18.57 4.12 15.96
C GLU A 46 17.07 4.23 15.76
N ILE A 47 16.56 3.53 14.77
CA ILE A 47 15.11 3.38 14.53
C ILE A 47 14.71 1.92 14.48
N ASP A 48 13.54 1.62 15.01
CA ASP A 48 12.83 0.37 14.75
C ASP A 48 11.74 0.68 13.71
N LEU A 49 11.79 0.02 12.55
CA LEU A 49 10.82 0.26 11.47
C LEU A 49 9.38 -0.01 11.90
N ASN A 50 9.15 -0.91 12.82
CA ASN A 50 7.80 -1.18 13.33
C ASN A 50 7.20 0.06 14.00
N ASP A 51 8.01 0.88 14.68
CA ASP A 51 7.54 2.11 15.32
C ASP A 51 7.08 3.15 14.28
N ILE A 52 7.64 3.10 13.07
CA ILE A 52 7.29 3.99 11.96
C ILE A 52 6.10 3.43 11.17
N LEU A 53 6.16 2.16 10.81
CA LEU A 53 5.21 1.53 9.88
C LEU A 53 3.89 1.16 10.53
N VAL A 54 3.89 0.90 11.84
CA VAL A 54 2.73 0.37 12.56
C VAL A 54 2.19 1.41 13.54
N ARG A 55 1.17 2.15 13.13
CA ARG A 55 0.49 3.13 13.97
C ARG A 55 -0.58 2.51 14.86
N HIS A 56 -1.37 1.60 14.31
CA HIS A 56 -2.44 0.89 15.01
C HIS A 56 -2.12 -0.60 15.00
N ARG A 57 -1.54 -1.09 16.09
CA ARG A 57 -0.99 -2.44 16.16
C ARG A 57 -1.99 -3.54 15.81
N GLU A 58 -3.20 -3.49 16.38
CA GLU A 58 -4.22 -4.51 16.19
C GLU A 58 -4.94 -4.42 14.84
N ALA A 59 -4.75 -3.31 14.12
CA ALA A 59 -5.41 -3.03 12.85
C ALA A 59 -4.45 -3.01 11.66
N THR A 60 -3.17 -3.31 11.84
CA THR A 60 -2.15 -3.27 10.81
C THR A 60 -1.88 -4.67 10.25
N PHE A 61 -1.89 -4.76 8.93
CA PHE A 61 -1.67 -6.00 8.18
C PHE A 61 -0.66 -5.77 7.06
N TYR A 62 0.04 -6.83 6.69
CA TYR A 62 0.88 -6.84 5.50
C TYR A 62 0.16 -7.58 4.37
N VAL A 63 0.19 -6.99 3.19
CA VAL A 63 -0.44 -7.56 1.98
C VAL A 63 0.58 -7.63 0.87
N ARG A 64 0.79 -8.83 0.31
CA ARG A 64 1.63 -9.02 -0.87
C ARG A 64 0.87 -8.56 -2.11
N ILE A 65 1.49 -7.67 -2.90
CA ILE A 65 0.90 -7.16 -4.13
C ILE A 65 1.22 -8.11 -5.28
N SER A 66 0.22 -8.39 -6.09
CA SER A 66 0.33 -9.16 -7.31
C SER A 66 -0.26 -8.36 -8.47
N GLY A 67 0.44 -8.36 -9.60
CA GLY A 67 0.03 -7.62 -10.79
C GLY A 67 0.60 -6.20 -10.86
N ASP A 68 0.25 -5.49 -11.93
CA ASP A 68 0.86 -4.22 -12.31
C ASP A 68 -0.12 -3.05 -12.48
N SER A 69 -1.36 -3.20 -12.00
CA SER A 69 -2.39 -2.17 -12.14
C SER A 69 -2.08 -0.84 -11.46
N MET A 70 -1.06 -0.82 -10.59
CA MET A 70 -0.64 0.35 -9.81
C MET A 70 0.82 0.76 -10.08
N LYS A 71 1.43 0.28 -11.16
CA LYS A 71 2.85 0.51 -11.46
C LYS A 71 3.21 2.00 -11.59
N ASP A 72 2.33 2.81 -12.14
CA ASP A 72 2.58 4.25 -12.34
C ASP A 72 2.49 5.03 -11.01
N ALA A 73 1.96 4.42 -9.97
CA ALA A 73 2.00 4.94 -8.60
C ALA A 73 3.23 4.46 -7.81
N GLY A 74 4.12 3.70 -8.44
CA GLY A 74 5.28 3.14 -7.76
C GLY A 74 4.99 1.91 -6.92
N ILE A 75 3.88 1.22 -7.17
CA ILE A 75 3.49 -0.01 -6.50
C ILE A 75 3.57 -1.15 -7.51
N PHE A 76 4.46 -2.10 -7.25
CA PHE A 76 4.83 -3.12 -8.22
C PHE A 76 4.46 -4.53 -7.74
N ASP A 77 4.38 -5.44 -8.71
CA ASP A 77 4.24 -6.87 -8.43
C ASP A 77 5.33 -7.35 -7.46
N GLY A 78 4.93 -8.08 -6.44
CA GLY A 78 5.83 -8.58 -5.39
C GLY A 78 6.07 -7.63 -4.23
N ASP A 79 5.61 -6.39 -4.30
CA ASP A 79 5.72 -5.44 -3.20
C ASP A 79 4.93 -5.89 -1.97
N LEU A 80 5.36 -5.41 -0.81
CA LEU A 80 4.67 -5.62 0.45
C LEU A 80 3.99 -4.32 0.89
N ALA A 81 2.68 -4.30 0.89
CA ALA A 81 1.91 -3.17 1.38
C ALA A 81 1.67 -3.28 2.89
N VAL A 82 1.84 -2.17 3.58
CA VAL A 82 1.41 -2.00 4.97
C VAL A 82 0.03 -1.39 4.95
N VAL A 83 -0.94 -2.07 5.53
CA VAL A 83 -2.36 -1.72 5.47
C VAL A 83 -2.90 -1.50 6.87
N ASP A 84 -3.49 -0.35 7.09
CA ASP A 84 -4.13 0.02 8.35
C ASP A 84 -5.65 0.03 8.18
N ARG A 85 -6.32 -0.84 8.92
CA ARG A 85 -7.77 -0.99 8.85
C ARG A 85 -8.53 -0.01 9.74
N GLN A 86 -7.84 0.73 10.59
CA GLN A 86 -8.45 1.71 11.49
C GLN A 86 -8.58 3.10 10.83
N ILE A 87 -7.81 3.38 9.80
CA ILE A 87 -7.88 4.65 9.09
C ILE A 87 -9.17 4.69 8.26
N GLU A 88 -9.94 5.76 8.44
CA GLU A 88 -11.08 6.07 7.58
C GLU A 88 -10.60 6.47 6.19
N PRO A 89 -11.02 5.78 5.12
CA PRO A 89 -10.57 6.10 3.77
C PRO A 89 -11.08 7.47 3.32
N SER A 90 -10.22 8.23 2.69
CA SER A 90 -10.52 9.52 2.06
C SER A 90 -10.04 9.56 0.61
N ASN A 91 -10.53 10.56 -0.14
CA ASN A 91 -10.18 10.73 -1.54
C ASN A 91 -8.66 10.82 -1.75
N GLY A 92 -8.16 10.02 -2.69
CA GLY A 92 -6.74 9.94 -3.00
C GLY A 92 -5.99 8.86 -2.24
N ASN A 93 -6.57 8.26 -1.21
CA ASN A 93 -5.94 7.13 -0.53
C ASN A 93 -5.83 5.92 -1.46
N PHE A 94 -4.71 5.21 -1.34
CA PHE A 94 -4.60 3.87 -1.89
C PHE A 94 -5.21 2.90 -0.89
N VAL A 95 -6.07 2.03 -1.36
CA VAL A 95 -6.84 1.13 -0.50
C VAL A 95 -6.76 -0.32 -1.00
N ILE A 96 -6.87 -1.24 -0.06
CA ILE A 96 -7.29 -2.60 -0.36
C ILE A 96 -8.80 -2.61 -0.29
N ALA A 97 -9.44 -2.94 -1.39
CA ALA A 97 -10.89 -2.98 -1.51
C ALA A 97 -11.38 -4.38 -1.84
N PHE A 98 -12.57 -4.67 -1.35
CA PHE A 98 -13.31 -5.88 -1.69
C PHE A 98 -14.46 -5.48 -2.62
N VAL A 99 -14.50 -6.08 -3.80
CA VAL A 99 -15.51 -5.81 -4.83
C VAL A 99 -15.99 -7.13 -5.41
N ASP A 100 -17.27 -7.41 -5.32
CA ASP A 100 -17.90 -8.60 -5.91
C ASP A 100 -17.17 -9.92 -5.61
N GLY A 101 -16.68 -10.08 -4.38
CA GLY A 101 -15.99 -11.28 -3.94
C GLY A 101 -14.49 -11.29 -4.15
N GLU A 102 -13.90 -10.24 -4.69
CA GLU A 102 -12.48 -10.17 -5.00
C GLU A 102 -11.81 -8.98 -4.30
N PHE A 103 -10.54 -9.16 -3.91
CA PHE A 103 -9.71 -8.09 -3.38
C PHE A 103 -8.89 -7.43 -4.48
N THR A 104 -8.71 -6.12 -4.37
CA THR A 104 -7.86 -5.35 -5.28
C THR A 104 -7.20 -4.19 -4.54
N ILE A 105 -6.06 -3.72 -5.05
CA ILE A 105 -5.44 -2.46 -4.64
C ILE A 105 -5.72 -1.39 -5.70
N LYS A 106 -6.26 -0.26 -5.30
CA LYS A 106 -6.59 0.86 -6.18
C LYS A 106 -6.55 2.17 -5.41
N GLN A 107 -6.55 3.28 -6.12
CA GLN A 107 -6.80 4.59 -5.53
C GLN A 107 -8.29 4.80 -5.35
N PHE A 108 -8.70 5.19 -4.16
CA PHE A 108 -10.10 5.45 -3.83
C PHE A 108 -10.48 6.90 -4.11
N LYS A 109 -11.64 7.08 -4.73
CA LYS A 109 -12.25 8.39 -4.92
C LYS A 109 -13.76 8.28 -4.79
N MET A 110 -14.32 8.96 -3.81
CA MET A 110 -15.78 9.10 -3.66
C MET A 110 -16.28 10.25 -4.50
N ASP A 111 -17.42 10.07 -5.16
CA ASP A 111 -18.12 11.17 -5.82
C ASP A 111 -18.64 12.19 -4.80
N GLU A 112 -18.77 13.45 -5.21
CA GLU A 112 -19.25 14.53 -4.34
C GLU A 112 -20.65 14.27 -3.79
N SER A 113 -21.48 13.53 -4.51
CA SER A 113 -22.81 13.12 -4.05
C SER A 113 -22.79 12.13 -2.88
N GLY A 114 -21.67 11.42 -2.67
CA GLY A 114 -21.53 10.37 -1.67
C GLY A 114 -22.29 9.08 -1.98
N THR A 115 -22.89 8.95 -3.17
CA THR A 115 -23.70 7.78 -3.55
C THR A 115 -22.93 6.72 -4.32
N PHE A 116 -21.83 7.09 -4.95
CA PHE A 116 -20.95 6.17 -5.66
C PHE A 116 -19.50 6.65 -5.58
N GLY A 117 -18.59 5.79 -5.96
CA GLY A 117 -17.16 6.12 -6.00
C GLY A 117 -16.45 5.37 -7.12
N TRP A 118 -15.16 5.55 -7.15
CA TRP A 118 -14.26 4.96 -8.13
C TRP A 118 -13.09 4.30 -7.44
N LEU A 119 -12.70 3.15 -7.96
CA LEU A 119 -11.42 2.51 -7.71
C LEU A 119 -10.55 2.72 -8.94
N ILE A 120 -9.54 3.56 -8.81
CA ILE A 120 -8.75 4.07 -9.93
C ILE A 120 -7.42 3.34 -9.99
N PRO A 121 -7.13 2.63 -11.11
CA PRO A 121 -5.80 2.07 -11.35
C PRO A 121 -4.81 3.18 -11.73
N TRP A 122 -3.53 2.92 -11.49
CA TRP A 122 -2.42 3.75 -11.97
C TRP A 122 -1.62 2.99 -13.03
N ASN A 123 -2.32 2.65 -14.09
CA ASN A 123 -1.80 1.99 -15.28
C ASN A 123 -2.86 2.12 -16.38
N SER A 124 -2.49 2.71 -17.52
CA SER A 124 -3.42 2.97 -18.61
C SER A 124 -4.03 1.73 -19.26
N ASP A 125 -3.45 0.56 -19.03
CA ASP A 125 -3.98 -0.72 -19.53
C ASP A 125 -5.21 -1.21 -18.73
N PHE A 126 -5.53 -0.55 -17.62
CA PHE A 126 -6.65 -0.90 -16.74
C PHE A 126 -7.67 0.23 -16.69
N SER A 127 -8.93 -0.13 -16.56
CA SER A 127 -10.02 0.84 -16.46
C SER A 127 -10.44 1.07 -15.01
N PRO A 128 -10.87 2.30 -14.65
CA PRO A 128 -11.49 2.54 -13.36
C PRO A 128 -12.71 1.67 -13.12
N ILE A 129 -12.90 1.27 -11.87
CA ILE A 129 -14.05 0.48 -11.44
C ILE A 129 -15.00 1.40 -10.69
N ARG A 130 -16.23 1.54 -11.20
CA ARG A 130 -17.29 2.24 -10.48
C ARG A 130 -17.81 1.36 -9.35
N VAL A 131 -17.93 1.91 -8.16
CA VAL A 131 -18.43 1.21 -6.98
C VAL A 131 -19.58 1.95 -6.33
N ASP A 132 -20.59 1.20 -5.93
CA ASP A 132 -21.75 1.67 -5.20
C ASP A 132 -22.33 0.51 -4.35
N GLU A 133 -23.50 0.69 -3.78
CA GLU A 133 -24.13 -0.34 -2.95
C GLU A 133 -24.41 -1.65 -3.71
N THR A 134 -24.51 -1.61 -5.05
CA THR A 134 -24.82 -2.79 -5.87
C THR A 134 -23.63 -3.71 -6.10
N ASN A 135 -22.38 -3.22 -5.95
CA ASN A 135 -21.15 -3.98 -6.21
C ASN A 135 -20.69 -4.86 -5.04
N ARG A 136 -21.41 -4.92 -3.92
CA ARG A 136 -20.88 -5.52 -2.68
C ARG A 136 -19.50 -4.98 -2.34
N PHE A 137 -19.38 -3.68 -2.38
CA PHE A 137 -18.13 -2.96 -2.19
C PHE A 137 -17.84 -2.68 -0.73
N MET A 138 -16.58 -2.87 -0.34
CA MET A 138 -16.07 -2.48 0.96
C MET A 138 -14.59 -2.09 0.83
N VAL A 139 -14.20 -0.98 1.44
CA VAL A 139 -12.79 -0.71 1.69
C VAL A 139 -12.34 -1.58 2.86
N TRP A 140 -11.40 -2.46 2.61
CA TRP A 140 -10.88 -3.35 3.64
C TRP A 140 -9.84 -2.65 4.53
N GLY A 141 -9.00 -1.80 3.95
CA GLY A 141 -8.03 -1.02 4.68
C GLY A 141 -7.32 0.00 3.79
N VAL A 142 -6.65 0.95 4.43
CA VAL A 142 -5.88 2.00 3.76
C VAL A 142 -4.41 1.60 3.70
N VAL A 143 -3.81 1.68 2.52
CA VAL A 143 -2.38 1.44 2.32
C VAL A 143 -1.60 2.64 2.81
N THR A 144 -0.74 2.45 3.80
CA THR A 144 0.06 3.52 4.40
C THR A 144 1.48 3.54 3.91
N TYR A 145 2.05 2.39 3.60
CA TYR A 145 3.41 2.23 3.08
C TYR A 145 3.46 1.07 2.10
N VAL A 146 4.45 1.13 1.23
CA VAL A 146 4.82 0.02 0.35
C VAL A 146 6.31 -0.23 0.49
N ILE A 147 6.67 -1.49 0.68
CA ILE A 147 8.05 -1.94 0.78
C ILE A 147 8.40 -2.65 -0.53
N HIS A 148 9.31 -2.06 -1.27
CA HIS A 148 9.78 -2.56 -2.55
C HIS A 148 11.20 -3.10 -2.42
N ARG A 149 11.40 -4.36 -2.80
CA ARG A 149 12.71 -5.01 -2.81
C ARG A 149 13.47 -4.64 -4.09
N ILE A 150 14.66 -4.09 -3.94
CA ILE A 150 15.48 -3.65 -5.08
C ILE A 150 16.54 -4.70 -5.45
N ALA A 151 17.12 -5.35 -4.46
CA ALA A 151 18.15 -6.36 -4.65
C ALA A 151 17.76 -7.71 -4.10
N GLU A 152 18.21 -8.77 -4.75
CA GLU A 152 18.02 -10.14 -4.26
C GLU A 152 19.02 -10.51 -3.15
#